data_07697464dd6a2d2d515ce4f549284fde
#
_entry.id   07697464dd6a2d2d515ce4f549284fde
#
_cell.length_a   1.000
_cell.length_b   1.000
_cell.length_c   1.000
_cell.angle_alpha   90.00
_cell.angle_beta   90.00
_cell.angle_gamma   90.00
#
_symmetry.space_group_name_H-M   'P 1'
#
loop_
_entity.id
_entity.type
_entity.pdbx_description
1 polymer ?
#
loop_
_entity_poly.entity_id
_entity_poly.type
_entity_poly.pdbx_seq_one_letter_code
_entity_poly.pdbx_strand_id
1 'polypeptide(L)'
;RSLNIGLNTWRETADGLRRIHEACEERGFRVDRYQMQLDRRMGLPPELWQQAPKETGPLLETKDDWMEVSQAAPIQPQLGDMMIGSPMSGHNATRALEAGVNYVGNMSQIGWKYPGWKGTETEQMAETTKALGIMASKRADGCIFQSYLEDGYPAQFKDYCSYIGWVMFERYLITEVVGANLSIAYGGLTHDPIMKAALILAIEELTPEEVCNSFFHCNTTAQTKTVDNNYAVVSIDDLYIALAIMRSNSGAAMLSIPVTEAIRIPTWQEVVQVQTMAERTIVYAKHLQGTIDWGMFDGLKEKLLNGGRRFYDNVMNGLQELKVDLRDPLQILMSIRSMGGLEIENRWGIGELPRKAGETYKPIFPTDTFKDYEKYR
;
A
#
# COMPACT_ATOMS: atom_id res chain seq x y z
N ARG A 1 8.06 12.96 -3.90
CA ARG A 1 7.74 12.58 -2.51
C ARG A 1 6.28 12.33 -2.32
N SER A 2 5.96 11.49 -1.33
CA SER A 2 4.61 11.21 -0.90
C SER A 2 4.47 11.42 0.61
N LEU A 3 3.27 11.69 1.07
CA LEU A 3 2.93 11.70 2.49
C LEU A 3 1.73 10.80 2.74
N ASN A 4 1.55 10.39 3.99
CA ASN A 4 0.37 9.69 4.46
C ASN A 4 -0.45 10.62 5.36
N ILE A 5 -1.76 10.65 5.15
CA ILE A 5 -2.69 11.43 5.96
C ILE A 5 -4.05 10.73 6.04
N GLY A 6 -4.67 10.80 7.21
CA GLY A 6 -6.02 10.33 7.45
C GLY A 6 -6.42 10.80 8.84
N LEU A 7 -6.91 12.04 8.96
CA LEU A 7 -7.33 12.59 10.24
C LEU A 7 -8.75 12.08 10.59
N ASN A 8 -9.27 12.48 11.74
CA ASN A 8 -10.53 11.94 12.24
C ASN A 8 -11.74 12.27 11.37
N THR A 9 -11.69 13.40 10.67
CA THR A 9 -12.75 13.85 9.78
C THR A 9 -12.18 14.32 8.45
N TRP A 10 -13.01 14.34 7.41
CA TRP A 10 -12.61 14.84 6.10
C TRP A 10 -12.26 16.33 6.13
N ARG A 11 -12.94 17.14 6.97
CA ARG A 11 -12.65 18.58 7.13
C ARG A 11 -11.27 18.81 7.72
N GLU A 12 -10.94 18.08 8.80
CA GLU A 12 -9.60 18.14 9.40
C GLU A 12 -8.53 17.68 8.40
N THR A 13 -8.81 16.65 7.61
CA THR A 13 -7.88 16.14 6.60
C THR A 13 -7.66 17.17 5.49
N ALA A 14 -8.71 17.79 4.95
CA ALA A 14 -8.60 18.81 3.92
C ALA A 14 -7.84 20.06 4.43
N ASP A 15 -8.16 20.54 5.64
CA ASP A 15 -7.42 21.65 6.27
C ASP A 15 -5.96 21.28 6.53
N GLY A 16 -5.70 20.06 7.01
CA GLY A 16 -4.35 19.53 7.21
C GLY A 16 -3.55 19.52 5.92
N LEU A 17 -4.13 19.07 4.81
CA LEU A 17 -3.46 19.05 3.49
C LEU A 17 -3.06 20.45 3.02
N ARG A 18 -3.93 21.44 3.18
CA ARG A 18 -3.61 22.86 2.85
C ARG A 18 -2.42 23.34 3.65
N ARG A 19 -2.45 23.15 4.97
CA ARG A 19 -1.39 23.57 5.91
C ARG A 19 -0.08 22.86 5.65
N ILE A 20 -0.13 21.55 5.35
CA ILE A 20 1.08 20.78 5.00
C ILE A 20 1.70 21.31 3.72
N HIS A 21 0.89 21.55 2.69
CA HIS A 21 1.36 22.11 1.44
C HIS A 21 2.06 23.46 1.66
N GLU A 22 1.39 24.41 2.28
CA GLU A 22 1.92 25.74 2.60
C GLU A 22 3.23 25.66 3.41
N ALA A 23 3.23 24.85 4.48
CA ALA A 23 4.40 24.71 5.35
C ALA A 23 5.60 24.04 4.66
N CYS A 24 5.38 23.14 3.72
CA CYS A 24 6.45 22.52 2.92
C CYS A 24 7.01 23.51 1.89
N GLU A 25 6.17 24.28 1.20
CA GLU A 25 6.59 25.33 0.26
C GLU A 25 7.42 26.42 0.98
N GLU A 26 6.97 26.88 2.17
CA GLU A 26 7.73 27.82 2.99
C GLU A 26 9.14 27.31 3.38
N ARG A 27 9.31 26.00 3.48
CA ARG A 27 10.59 25.35 3.75
C ARG A 27 11.43 25.05 2.50
N GLY A 28 10.92 25.45 1.33
CA GLY A 28 11.63 25.32 0.05
C GLY A 28 11.59 23.92 -0.58
N PHE A 29 10.63 23.08 -0.20
CA PHE A 29 10.42 21.79 -0.83
C PHE A 29 8.95 21.47 -1.06
N ARG A 30 8.68 20.51 -1.95
CA ARG A 30 7.35 20.13 -2.38
C ARG A 30 7.04 18.68 -2.09
N VAL A 31 5.78 18.40 -1.75
CA VAL A 31 5.21 17.05 -1.74
C VAL A 31 4.38 16.89 -3.02
N ASP A 32 4.53 15.79 -3.70
CA ASP A 32 3.93 15.56 -5.03
C ASP A 32 2.63 14.76 -4.93
N ARG A 33 2.51 13.89 -3.91
CA ARG A 33 1.40 12.98 -3.72
C ARG A 33 1.05 12.83 -2.25
N TYR A 34 -0.22 12.64 -1.94
CA TYR A 34 -0.63 12.14 -0.63
C TYR A 34 -1.40 10.83 -0.76
N GLN A 35 -1.10 9.90 0.14
CA GLN A 35 -1.93 8.72 0.39
C GLN A 35 -2.91 9.04 1.51
N MET A 36 -4.18 8.70 1.32
CA MET A 36 -5.19 8.84 2.33
C MET A 36 -5.72 7.47 2.75
N GLN A 37 -5.69 7.25 4.05
CA GLN A 37 -6.42 6.16 4.65
C GLN A 37 -7.85 6.61 4.93
N LEU A 38 -8.82 5.85 4.43
CA LEU A 38 -10.23 6.07 4.68
C LEU A 38 -10.72 5.19 5.84
N ASP A 39 -11.82 5.59 6.46
CA ASP A 39 -12.49 4.75 7.45
C ASP A 39 -13.01 3.46 6.79
N ARG A 40 -12.84 2.31 7.45
CA ARG A 40 -13.27 1.00 6.92
C ARG A 40 -14.74 0.96 6.55
N ARG A 41 -15.56 1.78 7.19
CA ARG A 41 -16.98 1.91 6.86
C ARG A 41 -17.21 2.33 5.40
N MET A 42 -16.24 2.98 4.76
CA MET A 42 -16.29 3.27 3.32
C MET A 42 -16.43 2.03 2.44
N GLY A 43 -15.99 0.88 2.93
CA GLY A 43 -16.17 -0.41 2.25
C GLY A 43 -17.56 -1.04 2.43
N LEU A 44 -18.40 -0.47 3.31
CA LEU A 44 -19.76 -0.93 3.61
C LEU A 44 -20.83 -0.03 2.96
N PRO A 45 -22.01 -0.57 2.62
CA PRO A 45 -23.17 0.24 2.27
C PRO A 45 -23.49 1.26 3.38
N PRO A 46 -23.89 2.51 3.02
CA PRO A 46 -24.11 3.59 3.99
C PRO A 46 -25.08 3.25 5.13
N GLU A 47 -26.09 2.43 4.86
CA GLU A 47 -27.06 1.99 5.87
C GLU A 47 -26.46 1.11 6.98
N LEU A 48 -25.26 0.59 6.77
CA LEU A 48 -24.52 -0.21 7.78
C LEU A 48 -23.53 0.62 8.59
N TRP A 49 -23.23 1.86 8.21
CA TRP A 49 -22.18 2.65 8.84
C TRP A 49 -22.39 2.90 10.33
N GLN A 50 -23.66 3.07 10.75
CA GLN A 50 -23.98 3.29 12.17
C GLN A 50 -23.78 2.05 13.05
N GLN A 51 -23.71 0.87 12.43
CA GLN A 51 -23.54 -0.41 13.14
C GLN A 51 -22.09 -0.89 13.13
N ALA A 52 -21.27 -0.32 12.26
CA ALA A 52 -19.85 -0.67 12.15
C ALA A 52 -19.00 0.22 13.06
N PRO A 53 -17.93 -0.33 13.65
CA PRO A 53 -17.02 0.46 14.47
C PRO A 53 -16.28 1.48 13.60
N LYS A 54 -16.10 2.68 14.18
CA LYS A 54 -15.24 3.70 13.57
C LYS A 54 -13.77 3.27 13.67
N GLU A 55 -13.05 3.42 12.57
CA GLU A 55 -11.60 3.28 12.53
C GLU A 55 -10.90 4.62 12.32
N THR A 56 -9.62 4.59 11.95
CA THR A 56 -8.84 5.76 11.60
C THR A 56 -9.18 6.20 10.18
N GLY A 57 -9.10 7.51 9.94
CA GLY A 57 -9.35 8.09 8.63
C GLY A 57 -10.75 8.70 8.48
N PRO A 58 -10.94 9.51 7.45
CA PRO A 58 -12.21 10.17 7.18
C PRO A 58 -13.24 9.23 6.55
N LEU A 59 -14.51 9.53 6.85
CA LEU A 59 -15.66 9.01 6.14
C LEU A 59 -16.16 10.08 5.16
N LEU A 60 -16.31 9.73 3.89
CA LEU A 60 -16.74 10.62 2.81
C LEU A 60 -18.17 10.25 2.43
N GLU A 61 -19.13 11.04 2.84
CA GLU A 61 -20.55 10.73 2.70
C GLU A 61 -21.15 11.30 1.42
N THR A 62 -20.79 12.54 1.10
CA THR A 62 -21.36 13.27 -0.02
C THR A 62 -20.33 13.50 -1.13
N LYS A 63 -20.81 13.82 -2.33
CA LYS A 63 -19.94 14.21 -3.44
C LYS A 63 -19.04 15.40 -3.07
N ASP A 64 -19.55 16.34 -2.30
CA ASP A 64 -18.80 17.53 -1.89
C ASP A 64 -17.66 17.15 -0.95
N ASP A 65 -17.84 16.16 -0.04
CA ASP A 65 -16.77 15.66 0.82
C ASP A 65 -15.61 15.07 -0.01
N TRP A 66 -15.94 14.28 -1.03
CA TRP A 66 -14.95 13.70 -1.94
C TRP A 66 -14.18 14.79 -2.70
N MET A 67 -14.90 15.79 -3.24
CA MET A 67 -14.31 16.91 -3.96
C MET A 67 -13.41 17.75 -3.08
N GLU A 68 -13.90 18.12 -1.89
CA GLU A 68 -13.17 18.99 -0.95
C GLU A 68 -11.85 18.36 -0.50
N VAL A 69 -11.86 17.08 -0.16
CA VAL A 69 -10.64 16.37 0.25
C VAL A 69 -9.67 16.17 -0.92
N SER A 70 -10.20 15.79 -2.08
CA SER A 70 -9.38 15.50 -3.25
C SER A 70 -8.72 16.72 -3.87
N GLN A 71 -9.31 17.89 -3.67
CA GLN A 71 -8.87 19.18 -4.24
C GLN A 71 -8.36 20.16 -3.19
N ALA A 72 -8.11 19.69 -1.97
CA ALA A 72 -7.70 20.52 -0.84
C ALA A 72 -6.36 21.26 -1.09
N ALA A 73 -5.45 20.68 -1.81
CA ALA A 73 -4.14 21.23 -2.12
C ALA A 73 -3.68 20.75 -3.51
N PRO A 74 -2.73 21.45 -4.18
CA PRO A 74 -2.19 21.03 -5.48
C PRO A 74 -1.21 19.86 -5.33
N ILE A 75 -1.65 18.80 -4.69
CA ILE A 75 -0.92 17.55 -4.42
C ILE A 75 -1.77 16.41 -4.99
N GLN A 76 -1.18 15.50 -5.77
CA GLN A 76 -1.93 14.40 -6.36
C GLN A 76 -2.60 13.52 -5.28
N PRO A 77 -3.93 13.38 -5.30
CA PRO A 77 -4.64 12.53 -4.36
C PRO A 77 -4.48 11.05 -4.74
N GLN A 78 -4.21 10.23 -3.72
CA GLN A 78 -4.24 8.78 -3.80
C GLN A 78 -5.12 8.26 -2.67
N LEU A 79 -6.22 7.61 -3.02
CA LEU A 79 -7.10 6.97 -2.06
C LEU A 79 -6.74 5.49 -1.97
N GLY A 80 -5.96 5.14 -0.92
CA GLY A 80 -5.33 3.83 -0.80
C GLY A 80 -6.26 2.78 -0.21
N ASP A 81 -6.87 3.05 0.94
CA ASP A 81 -7.60 2.05 1.70
C ASP A 81 -9.11 2.11 1.47
N MET A 82 -9.77 0.96 1.62
CA MET A 82 -11.22 0.78 1.57
C MET A 82 -11.88 1.07 0.22
N MET A 83 -11.08 1.37 -0.80
CA MET A 83 -11.58 1.69 -2.13
C MET A 83 -11.85 0.43 -2.96
N ILE A 84 -10.98 -0.57 -2.81
CA ILE A 84 -11.00 -1.83 -3.58
C ILE A 84 -10.95 -3.00 -2.60
N GLY A 85 -11.44 -4.17 -3.01
CA GLY A 85 -11.53 -5.34 -2.14
C GLY A 85 -12.74 -5.33 -1.20
N SER A 86 -13.61 -4.33 -1.31
CA SER A 86 -14.76 -4.12 -0.44
C SER A 86 -16.09 -4.34 -1.16
N PRO A 87 -17.20 -4.52 -0.44
CA PRO A 87 -18.55 -4.53 -1.03
C PRO A 87 -18.93 -3.27 -1.81
N MET A 88 -18.26 -2.13 -1.50
CA MET A 88 -18.52 -0.85 -2.17
C MET A 88 -17.46 -0.47 -3.20
N SER A 89 -16.61 -1.40 -3.63
CA SER A 89 -15.49 -1.12 -4.53
C SER A 89 -15.88 -0.37 -5.79
N GLY A 90 -16.92 -0.83 -6.50
CA GLY A 90 -17.39 -0.18 -7.72
C GLY A 90 -17.95 1.22 -7.48
N HIS A 91 -18.68 1.44 -6.39
CA HIS A 91 -19.17 2.75 -5.98
C HIS A 91 -18.01 3.70 -5.64
N ASN A 92 -17.08 3.26 -4.79
CA ASN A 92 -15.96 4.07 -4.34
C ASN A 92 -15.03 4.47 -5.51
N ALA A 93 -14.72 3.54 -6.42
CA ALA A 93 -13.93 3.85 -7.62
C ALA A 93 -14.62 4.92 -8.49
N THR A 94 -15.94 4.81 -8.68
CA THR A 94 -16.72 5.81 -9.42
C THR A 94 -16.67 7.19 -8.74
N ARG A 95 -16.88 7.25 -7.42
CA ARG A 95 -16.84 8.50 -6.66
C ARG A 95 -15.46 9.15 -6.68
N ALA A 96 -14.40 8.36 -6.57
CA ALA A 96 -13.03 8.85 -6.70
C ALA A 96 -12.81 9.53 -8.06
N LEU A 97 -13.17 8.87 -9.16
CA LEU A 97 -13.03 9.43 -10.50
C LEU A 97 -13.88 10.69 -10.70
N GLU A 98 -15.12 10.73 -10.19
CA GLU A 98 -15.97 11.93 -10.22
C GLU A 98 -15.36 13.10 -9.45
N ALA A 99 -14.57 12.85 -8.41
CA ALA A 99 -13.85 13.85 -7.63
C ALA A 99 -12.48 14.21 -8.23
N GLY A 100 -12.11 13.66 -9.38
CA GLY A 100 -10.83 13.90 -10.04
C GLY A 100 -9.67 13.07 -9.48
N VAL A 101 -9.95 12.06 -8.65
CA VAL A 101 -8.94 11.14 -8.13
C VAL A 101 -8.74 10.02 -9.14
N ASN A 102 -7.57 9.98 -9.74
CA ASN A 102 -7.19 8.96 -10.74
C ASN A 102 -6.29 7.84 -10.16
N TYR A 103 -6.10 7.81 -8.84
CA TYR A 103 -5.22 6.86 -8.18
C TYR A 103 -5.92 6.23 -6.96
N VAL A 104 -6.30 4.97 -7.09
CA VAL A 104 -7.08 4.24 -6.09
C VAL A 104 -6.46 2.88 -5.76
N GLY A 105 -6.70 2.38 -4.57
CA GLY A 105 -6.31 1.06 -4.07
C GLY A 105 -7.31 0.57 -3.03
N ASN A 106 -7.13 -0.51 -2.36
CA ASN A 106 -5.92 -1.30 -2.30
C ASN A 106 -6.25 -2.75 -2.73
N MET A 107 -5.55 -3.27 -3.73
CA MET A 107 -5.78 -4.64 -4.22
C MET A 107 -5.55 -5.68 -3.13
N SER A 108 -4.58 -5.47 -2.27
CA SER A 108 -4.22 -6.41 -1.21
C SER A 108 -5.35 -6.63 -0.19
N GLN A 109 -6.34 -5.75 -0.11
CA GLN A 109 -7.47 -5.85 0.82
C GLN A 109 -8.57 -6.83 0.35
N ILE A 110 -8.39 -7.57 -0.72
CA ILE A 110 -9.36 -8.58 -1.20
C ILE A 110 -9.68 -9.65 -0.15
N GLY A 111 -8.75 -9.94 0.77
CA GLY A 111 -8.95 -10.86 1.88
C GLY A 111 -9.77 -10.31 3.05
N TRP A 112 -10.01 -9.00 3.09
CA TRP A 112 -10.64 -8.36 4.24
C TRP A 112 -12.10 -8.72 4.39
N LYS A 113 -12.55 -8.79 5.65
CA LYS A 113 -13.93 -9.04 6.03
C LYS A 113 -14.59 -7.73 6.46
N TYR A 114 -15.87 -7.62 6.16
CA TYR A 114 -16.68 -6.45 6.49
C TYR A 114 -17.83 -6.87 7.42
N PRO A 115 -17.64 -6.78 8.75
CA PRO A 115 -18.67 -7.15 9.71
C PRO A 115 -19.95 -6.36 9.51
N GLY A 116 -21.08 -7.05 9.61
CA GLY A 116 -22.38 -6.47 9.30
C GLY A 116 -22.78 -6.56 7.82
N TRP A 117 -21.85 -6.80 6.92
CA TRP A 117 -22.14 -7.11 5.53
C TRP A 117 -22.88 -8.46 5.44
N LYS A 118 -24.03 -8.48 4.79
CA LYS A 118 -24.88 -9.68 4.67
C LYS A 118 -24.82 -10.31 3.27
N GLY A 119 -24.10 -9.71 2.35
CA GLY A 119 -23.88 -10.27 1.03
C GLY A 119 -22.84 -11.39 1.05
N THR A 120 -22.66 -12.01 -0.10
CA THR A 120 -21.77 -13.14 -0.31
C THR A 120 -20.34 -12.67 -0.69
N GLU A 121 -19.35 -13.51 -0.50
CA GLU A 121 -17.98 -13.26 -0.99
C GLU A 121 -17.96 -13.09 -2.51
N THR A 122 -18.83 -13.76 -3.24
CA THR A 122 -18.97 -13.61 -4.69
C THR A 122 -19.43 -12.20 -5.06
N GLU A 123 -20.40 -11.64 -4.34
CA GLU A 123 -20.85 -10.25 -4.57
C GLU A 123 -19.73 -9.25 -4.26
N GLN A 124 -18.96 -9.44 -3.18
CA GLN A 124 -17.81 -8.59 -2.86
C GLN A 124 -16.74 -8.65 -3.95
N MET A 125 -16.39 -9.85 -4.44
CA MET A 125 -15.42 -10.00 -5.51
C MET A 125 -15.93 -9.51 -6.87
N ALA A 126 -17.23 -9.61 -7.13
CA ALA A 126 -17.84 -9.02 -8.32
C ALA A 126 -17.74 -7.48 -8.29
N GLU A 127 -18.02 -6.84 -7.15
CA GLU A 127 -17.82 -5.38 -7.00
C GLU A 127 -16.33 -4.98 -7.11
N THR A 128 -15.43 -5.81 -6.60
CA THR A 128 -13.97 -5.61 -6.78
C THR A 128 -13.60 -5.70 -8.27
N THR A 129 -14.07 -6.73 -8.98
CA THR A 129 -13.82 -6.91 -10.42
C THR A 129 -14.40 -5.74 -11.23
N LYS A 130 -15.58 -5.26 -10.87
CA LYS A 130 -16.20 -4.08 -11.48
C LYS A 130 -15.34 -2.82 -11.31
N ALA A 131 -14.82 -2.59 -10.09
CA ALA A 131 -13.91 -1.48 -9.84
C ALA A 131 -12.62 -1.57 -10.67
N LEU A 132 -12.05 -2.77 -10.80
CA LEU A 132 -10.90 -3.02 -11.69
C LEU A 132 -11.23 -2.64 -13.13
N GLY A 133 -12.39 -3.06 -13.64
CA GLY A 133 -12.85 -2.71 -14.99
C GLY A 133 -13.08 -1.21 -15.18
N ILE A 134 -13.62 -0.51 -14.19
CA ILE A 134 -13.80 0.95 -14.22
C ILE A 134 -12.43 1.63 -14.37
N MET A 135 -11.44 1.27 -13.54
CA MET A 135 -10.11 1.85 -13.59
C MET A 135 -9.38 1.51 -14.90
N ALA A 136 -9.50 0.28 -15.39
CA ALA A 136 -8.93 -0.14 -16.67
C ALA A 136 -9.50 0.66 -17.85
N SER A 137 -10.82 0.93 -17.85
CA SER A 137 -11.48 1.73 -18.87
C SER A 137 -10.94 3.16 -18.97
N LYS A 138 -10.29 3.63 -17.90
CA LYS A 138 -9.67 4.95 -17.77
C LYS A 138 -8.14 4.93 -17.76
N ARG A 139 -7.55 3.80 -18.18
CA ARG A 139 -6.09 3.65 -18.28
C ARG A 139 -5.43 4.76 -19.11
N ALA A 140 -6.00 5.08 -20.25
CA ALA A 140 -5.49 6.12 -21.15
C ALA A 140 -5.57 7.54 -20.56
N ASP A 141 -6.49 7.75 -19.61
CA ASP A 141 -6.65 9.00 -18.86
C ASP A 141 -5.67 9.08 -17.66
N GLY A 142 -4.75 8.13 -17.53
CA GLY A 142 -3.76 8.08 -16.46
C GLY A 142 -4.29 7.53 -15.13
N CYS A 143 -5.38 6.75 -15.15
CA CYS A 143 -5.86 6.09 -13.94
C CYS A 143 -4.92 4.96 -13.52
N ILE A 144 -4.61 4.90 -12.23
CA ILE A 144 -3.64 3.98 -11.62
C ILE A 144 -4.33 3.18 -10.53
N PHE A 145 -4.04 1.89 -10.50
CA PHE A 145 -4.49 0.96 -9.51
C PHE A 145 -3.36 0.60 -8.55
N GLN A 146 -3.58 0.78 -7.25
CA GLN A 146 -2.56 0.50 -6.24
C GLN A 146 -2.69 -0.92 -5.68
N SER A 147 -1.54 -1.57 -5.52
CA SER A 147 -1.36 -2.70 -4.61
C SER A 147 -0.53 -2.24 -3.40
N TYR A 148 -1.09 -2.35 -2.20
CA TYR A 148 -0.39 -2.10 -0.95
C TYR A 148 -0.12 -3.43 -0.25
N LEU A 149 1.10 -3.91 -0.40
CA LEU A 149 1.46 -5.30 -0.09
C LEU A 149 1.34 -5.65 1.41
N GLU A 150 1.47 -4.67 2.30
CA GLU A 150 1.44 -4.90 3.75
C GLU A 150 0.05 -5.16 4.33
N ASP A 151 -1.00 -4.80 3.61
CA ASP A 151 -2.38 -4.92 4.11
C ASP A 151 -3.08 -6.21 3.71
N GLY A 152 -2.43 -7.03 2.90
CA GLY A 152 -3.06 -8.19 2.32
C GLY A 152 -2.34 -9.51 2.59
N TYR A 153 -2.45 -10.40 1.63
CA TYR A 153 -1.86 -11.73 1.72
C TYR A 153 -0.34 -11.72 1.87
N PRO A 154 0.41 -10.83 1.20
CA PRO A 154 1.86 -10.77 1.41
C PRO A 154 2.26 -10.49 2.85
N ALA A 155 1.47 -9.73 3.61
CA ALA A 155 1.72 -9.51 5.03
C ALA A 155 1.70 -10.80 5.86
N GLN A 156 0.99 -11.83 5.41
CA GLN A 156 0.87 -13.13 6.06
C GLN A 156 2.00 -14.09 5.68
N PHE A 157 2.72 -13.84 4.58
CA PHE A 157 3.78 -14.70 4.11
C PHE A 157 4.98 -14.71 5.07
N LYS A 158 5.58 -15.88 5.21
CA LYS A 158 6.73 -16.13 6.07
C LYS A 158 8.06 -16.14 5.30
N ASP A 159 8.00 -15.97 3.98
CA ASP A 159 9.15 -16.00 3.07
C ASP A 159 9.13 -14.76 2.17
N TYR A 160 10.25 -14.05 2.08
CA TYR A 160 10.38 -12.89 1.19
C TYR A 160 10.30 -13.25 -0.30
N CYS A 161 10.65 -14.48 -0.69
CA CYS A 161 10.47 -14.94 -2.06
C CYS A 161 8.98 -15.06 -2.43
N SER A 162 8.15 -15.56 -1.50
CA SER A 162 6.69 -15.56 -1.67
C SER A 162 6.15 -14.16 -1.87
N TYR A 163 6.70 -13.19 -1.13
CA TYR A 163 6.35 -11.79 -1.26
C TYR A 163 6.63 -11.23 -2.67
N ILE A 164 7.84 -11.46 -3.19
CA ILE A 164 8.21 -10.99 -4.54
C ILE A 164 7.42 -11.71 -5.63
N GLY A 165 7.17 -13.02 -5.49
CA GLY A 165 6.32 -13.75 -6.44
C GLY A 165 4.87 -13.28 -6.43
N TRP A 166 4.38 -12.78 -5.28
CA TRP A 166 3.07 -12.15 -5.21
C TRP A 166 3.01 -10.82 -5.96
N VAL A 167 4.08 -10.03 -5.96
CA VAL A 167 4.18 -8.84 -6.82
C VAL A 167 4.04 -9.22 -8.30
N MET A 168 4.70 -10.29 -8.73
CA MET A 168 4.55 -10.82 -10.11
C MET A 168 3.11 -11.22 -10.40
N PHE A 169 2.45 -11.89 -9.45
CA PHE A 169 1.07 -12.32 -9.57
C PHE A 169 0.09 -11.14 -9.67
N GLU A 170 0.20 -10.14 -8.80
CA GLU A 170 -0.66 -8.95 -8.85
C GLU A 170 -0.40 -8.14 -10.13
N ARG A 171 0.85 -8.04 -10.57
CA ARG A 171 1.18 -7.42 -11.84
C ARG A 171 0.48 -8.15 -12.99
N TYR A 172 0.60 -9.46 -13.07
CA TYR A 172 -0.11 -10.26 -14.08
C TYR A 172 -1.61 -9.99 -14.06
N LEU A 173 -2.26 -10.07 -12.91
CA LEU A 173 -3.69 -9.86 -12.78
C LEU A 173 -4.11 -8.45 -13.23
N ILE A 174 -3.40 -7.42 -12.79
CA ILE A 174 -3.82 -6.03 -13.02
C ILE A 174 -3.44 -5.57 -14.43
N THR A 175 -2.22 -5.85 -14.90
CA THR A 175 -1.74 -5.30 -16.18
C THR A 175 -2.10 -6.18 -17.37
N GLU A 176 -2.08 -7.50 -17.23
CA GLU A 176 -2.27 -8.42 -18.35
C GLU A 176 -3.71 -8.93 -18.44
N VAL A 177 -4.34 -9.30 -17.31
CA VAL A 177 -5.72 -9.81 -17.33
C VAL A 177 -6.72 -8.67 -17.38
N VAL A 178 -6.56 -7.67 -16.50
CA VAL A 178 -7.50 -6.54 -16.39
C VAL A 178 -7.15 -5.41 -17.37
N GLY A 179 -5.88 -5.18 -17.65
CA GLY A 179 -5.41 -4.13 -18.53
C GLY A 179 -5.38 -2.73 -17.90
N ALA A 180 -5.23 -2.63 -16.58
CA ALA A 180 -5.09 -1.37 -15.85
C ALA A 180 -3.63 -0.98 -15.62
N ASN A 181 -3.36 0.29 -15.30
CA ASN A 181 -2.05 0.70 -14.81
C ASN A 181 -1.90 0.30 -13.34
N LEU A 182 -0.70 -0.15 -12.98
CA LEU A 182 -0.39 -0.61 -11.64
C LEU A 182 0.55 0.37 -10.92
N SER A 183 0.46 0.38 -9.62
CA SER A 183 1.42 0.95 -8.68
C SER A 183 1.62 -0.01 -7.52
N ILE A 184 2.86 -0.15 -7.07
CA ILE A 184 3.19 -0.96 -5.89
C ILE A 184 3.54 -0.02 -4.73
N ALA A 185 2.90 -0.25 -3.59
CA ALA A 185 3.26 0.35 -2.32
C ALA A 185 3.92 -0.70 -1.43
N TYR A 186 5.09 -0.39 -0.89
CA TYR A 186 5.85 -1.29 -0.03
C TYR A 186 6.68 -0.53 1.02
N GLY A 187 6.80 -1.09 2.21
CA GLY A 187 7.72 -0.56 3.22
C GLY A 187 7.67 -1.21 4.59
N GLY A 188 6.52 -1.73 5.00
CA GLY A 188 6.24 -2.10 6.39
C GLY A 188 6.68 -3.48 6.84
N LEU A 189 7.09 -4.39 5.95
CA LEU A 189 7.26 -5.81 6.27
C LEU A 189 8.63 -6.20 6.84
N THR A 190 9.62 -5.33 6.76
CA THR A 190 10.92 -5.56 7.40
C THR A 190 11.53 -4.27 7.92
N HIS A 191 12.23 -4.37 9.03
CA HIS A 191 13.06 -3.30 9.60
C HIS A 191 14.56 -3.58 9.44
N ASP A 192 14.91 -4.59 8.65
CA ASP A 192 16.26 -4.79 8.17
C ASP A 192 16.46 -3.87 6.94
N PRO A 193 17.27 -2.80 7.04
CA PRO A 193 17.40 -1.82 5.97
C PRO A 193 18.04 -2.40 4.70
N ILE A 194 18.86 -3.43 4.84
CA ILE A 194 19.52 -4.11 3.72
C ILE A 194 18.48 -4.92 2.95
N MET A 195 17.69 -5.73 3.66
CA MET A 195 16.61 -6.49 3.04
C MET A 195 15.56 -5.57 2.43
N LYS A 196 15.21 -4.45 3.09
CA LYS A 196 14.28 -3.44 2.56
C LYS A 196 14.77 -2.90 1.21
N ALA A 197 16.02 -2.48 1.13
CA ALA A 197 16.59 -1.97 -0.12
C ALA A 197 16.64 -3.05 -1.21
N ALA A 198 16.99 -4.29 -0.87
CA ALA A 198 16.99 -5.39 -1.83
C ALA A 198 15.58 -5.71 -2.36
N LEU A 199 14.56 -5.67 -1.51
CA LEU A 199 13.15 -5.84 -1.91
C LEU A 199 12.70 -4.70 -2.83
N ILE A 200 13.05 -3.45 -2.52
CA ILE A 200 12.76 -2.29 -3.38
C ILE A 200 13.38 -2.50 -4.76
N LEU A 201 14.67 -2.81 -4.83
CA LEU A 201 15.37 -3.05 -6.09
C LEU A 201 14.75 -4.23 -6.89
N ALA A 202 14.29 -5.28 -6.21
CA ALA A 202 13.59 -6.39 -6.86
C ALA A 202 12.23 -5.97 -7.42
N ILE A 203 11.43 -5.20 -6.66
CA ILE A 203 10.14 -4.68 -7.11
C ILE A 203 10.34 -3.76 -8.32
N GLU A 204 11.32 -2.86 -8.28
CA GLU A 204 11.62 -1.93 -9.37
C GLU A 204 12.02 -2.66 -10.65
N GLU A 205 12.79 -3.75 -10.54
CA GLU A 205 13.16 -4.58 -11.69
C GLU A 205 11.97 -5.35 -12.28
N LEU A 206 11.01 -5.76 -11.44
CA LEU A 206 9.80 -6.45 -11.88
C LEU A 206 8.75 -5.53 -12.50
N THR A 207 8.79 -4.25 -12.19
CA THR A 207 7.76 -3.29 -12.58
C THR A 207 8.36 -2.06 -13.30
N PRO A 208 9.20 -2.24 -14.33
CA PRO A 208 9.98 -1.14 -14.92
C PRO A 208 9.12 -0.06 -15.57
N GLU A 209 7.92 -0.41 -16.06
CA GLU A 209 6.98 0.53 -16.67
C GLU A 209 6.08 1.21 -15.63
N GLU A 210 5.77 0.51 -14.55
CA GLU A 210 4.82 0.92 -13.53
C GLU A 210 5.48 1.62 -12.34
N VAL A 211 6.78 1.40 -12.13
CA VAL A 211 7.50 1.80 -10.91
C VAL A 211 7.50 3.30 -10.65
N CYS A 212 7.44 4.16 -11.67
CA CYS A 212 7.35 5.61 -11.49
C CYS A 212 6.05 6.05 -10.78
N ASN A 213 5.03 5.19 -10.77
CA ASN A 213 3.79 5.41 -10.03
C ASN A 213 3.88 4.86 -8.59
N SER A 214 4.88 4.02 -8.31
CA SER A 214 5.04 3.31 -7.04
C SER A 214 5.59 4.22 -5.94
N PHE A 215 5.45 3.80 -4.71
CA PHE A 215 6.08 4.45 -3.58
C PHE A 215 6.53 3.43 -2.53
N PHE A 216 7.61 3.80 -1.85
CA PHE A 216 8.20 3.00 -0.79
C PHE A 216 8.18 3.81 0.51
N HIS A 217 7.81 3.16 1.61
CA HIS A 217 7.59 3.85 2.86
C HIS A 217 8.34 3.26 4.06
N CYS A 218 8.43 4.06 5.11
CA CYS A 218 9.03 3.67 6.37
C CYS A 218 8.27 2.51 7.03
N ASN A 219 8.97 1.78 7.87
CA ASN A 219 8.44 0.66 8.62
C ASN A 219 7.81 1.12 9.94
N THR A 220 6.49 1.06 10.04
CA THR A 220 5.78 1.33 11.30
C THR A 220 5.88 0.18 12.30
N THR A 221 6.18 -1.04 11.84
CA THR A 221 6.28 -2.22 12.73
C THR A 221 7.49 -2.16 13.67
N ALA A 222 8.54 -1.40 13.29
CA ALA A 222 9.70 -1.15 14.14
C ALA A 222 9.51 0.04 15.08
N GLN A 223 8.46 0.84 14.90
CA GLN A 223 8.15 1.94 15.80
C GLN A 223 7.67 1.43 17.17
N THR A 224 7.99 2.19 18.20
CA THR A 224 7.63 1.90 19.59
C THR A 224 6.83 3.05 20.19
N LYS A 225 6.42 2.91 21.44
CA LYS A 225 5.81 4.02 22.20
C LYS A 225 6.82 5.12 22.54
N THR A 226 8.11 4.90 22.31
CA THR A 226 9.18 5.87 22.56
C THR A 226 9.52 6.62 21.29
N VAL A 227 9.05 7.85 21.20
CA VAL A 227 9.20 8.70 20.00
C VAL A 227 10.65 8.86 19.57
N ASP A 228 11.57 9.00 20.52
CA ASP A 228 13.00 9.19 20.23
C ASP A 228 13.59 7.99 19.44
N ASN A 229 13.19 6.76 19.77
CA ASN A 229 13.61 5.58 19.02
C ASN A 229 13.03 5.59 17.60
N ASN A 230 11.82 6.11 17.44
CA ASN A 230 11.15 6.14 16.15
C ASN A 230 11.83 7.11 15.15
N TYR A 231 12.47 8.18 15.64
CA TYR A 231 13.30 9.03 14.77
C TYR A 231 14.45 8.26 14.12
N ALA A 232 15.12 7.39 14.87
CA ALA A 232 16.19 6.56 14.30
C ALA A 232 15.65 5.57 13.26
N VAL A 233 14.51 4.93 13.55
CA VAL A 233 13.83 4.00 12.60
C VAL A 233 13.50 4.72 11.30
N VAL A 234 12.79 5.84 11.38
CA VAL A 234 12.37 6.61 10.19
C VAL A 234 13.57 7.11 9.40
N SER A 235 14.60 7.64 10.08
CA SER A 235 15.78 8.18 9.40
C SER A 235 16.56 7.10 8.62
N ILE A 236 16.71 5.91 9.18
CA ILE A 236 17.41 4.80 8.52
C ILE A 236 16.56 4.26 7.37
N ASP A 237 15.26 4.09 7.57
CA ASP A 237 14.36 3.64 6.52
C ASP A 237 14.35 4.61 5.33
N ASP A 238 14.16 5.92 5.58
CA ASP A 238 14.20 6.95 4.54
C ASP A 238 15.55 6.95 3.79
N LEU A 239 16.67 6.76 4.51
CA LEU A 239 17.98 6.73 3.89
C LEU A 239 18.11 5.57 2.89
N TYR A 240 17.75 4.35 3.31
CA TYR A 240 17.89 3.17 2.44
C TYR A 240 16.85 3.14 1.33
N ILE A 241 15.65 3.66 1.54
CA ILE A 241 14.65 3.87 0.49
C ILE A 241 15.20 4.86 -0.55
N ALA A 242 15.70 6.01 -0.11
CA ALA A 242 16.26 7.02 -1.01
C ALA A 242 17.45 6.48 -1.82
N LEU A 243 18.36 5.73 -1.17
CA LEU A 243 19.51 5.11 -1.82
C LEU A 243 19.08 4.08 -2.87
N ALA A 244 18.09 3.22 -2.59
CA ALA A 244 17.57 2.24 -3.52
C ALA A 244 16.94 2.91 -4.75
N ILE A 245 16.05 3.90 -4.55
CA ILE A 245 15.43 4.66 -5.64
C ILE A 245 16.46 5.40 -6.49
N MET A 246 17.50 5.97 -5.88
CA MET A 246 18.59 6.63 -6.63
C MET A 246 19.45 5.62 -7.40
N ARG A 247 19.67 4.43 -6.86
CA ARG A 247 20.41 3.35 -7.53
C ARG A 247 19.76 2.92 -8.82
N SER A 248 18.44 2.70 -8.80
CA SER A 248 17.66 2.26 -9.96
C SER A 248 17.26 3.40 -10.90
N ASN A 249 17.26 4.64 -10.40
CA ASN A 249 16.71 5.81 -11.10
C ASN A 249 15.25 5.60 -11.56
N SER A 250 14.46 4.90 -10.76
CA SER A 250 13.12 4.43 -11.10
C SER A 250 12.06 5.53 -11.17
N GLY A 251 12.30 6.65 -10.49
CA GLY A 251 11.30 7.71 -10.34
C GLY A 251 10.20 7.41 -9.31
N ALA A 252 10.29 6.30 -8.58
CA ALA A 252 9.37 5.98 -7.48
C ALA A 252 9.39 7.06 -6.39
N ALA A 253 8.30 7.18 -5.66
CA ALA A 253 8.20 8.12 -4.56
C ALA A 253 8.66 7.50 -3.24
N MET A 254 9.31 8.30 -2.40
CA MET A 254 9.54 7.98 -0.99
C MET A 254 8.40 8.57 -0.15
N LEU A 255 7.78 7.74 0.69
CA LEU A 255 6.75 8.14 1.64
C LEU A 255 7.29 8.01 3.05
N SER A 256 7.56 9.14 3.68
CA SER A 256 8.01 9.20 5.07
C SER A 256 6.82 9.24 6.02
N ILE A 257 6.86 8.37 7.03
CA ILE A 257 5.76 8.19 7.99
C ILE A 257 6.10 8.89 9.30
N PRO A 258 5.17 9.66 9.89
CA PRO A 258 5.42 10.34 11.16
C PRO A 258 5.84 9.39 12.28
N VAL A 259 6.76 9.83 13.12
CA VAL A 259 7.32 9.04 14.23
C VAL A 259 6.30 8.70 15.32
N THR A 260 5.12 9.28 15.26
CA THR A 260 3.98 9.03 16.17
C THR A 260 2.92 8.10 15.56
N GLU A 261 3.10 7.65 14.33
CA GLU A 261 2.11 6.84 13.58
C GLU A 261 1.70 5.57 14.33
N ALA A 262 2.64 4.88 14.96
CA ALA A 262 2.35 3.68 15.73
C ALA A 262 1.70 3.96 17.11
N ILE A 263 1.62 5.23 17.53
CA ILE A 263 1.13 5.61 18.86
C ILE A 263 -0.29 6.16 18.80
N ARG A 264 -0.58 6.97 17.79
CA ARG A 264 -1.84 7.67 17.57
C ARG A 264 -1.91 8.24 16.15
N ILE A 265 -3.06 8.74 15.75
CA ILE A 265 -3.20 9.52 14.52
C ILE A 265 -2.26 10.74 14.61
N PRO A 266 -1.32 10.91 13.65
CA PRO A 266 -0.41 12.05 13.64
C PRO A 266 -1.16 13.37 13.39
N THR A 267 -0.60 14.46 13.91
CA THR A 267 -1.04 15.81 13.55
C THR A 267 -0.45 16.24 12.22
N TRP A 268 -1.03 17.25 11.57
CA TRP A 268 -0.47 17.81 10.34
C TRP A 268 0.95 18.37 10.55
N GLN A 269 1.25 18.92 11.75
CA GLN A 269 2.60 19.40 12.09
C GLN A 269 3.64 18.26 12.11
N GLU A 270 3.24 17.09 12.61
CA GLU A 270 4.12 15.91 12.62
C GLU A 270 4.37 15.36 11.22
N VAL A 271 3.37 15.47 10.34
CA VAL A 271 3.56 15.17 8.91
C VAL A 271 4.57 16.14 8.29
N VAL A 272 4.46 17.45 8.53
CA VAL A 272 5.45 18.43 8.05
C VAL A 272 6.83 18.16 8.62
N GLN A 273 6.92 17.79 9.90
CA GLN A 273 8.17 17.48 10.56
C GLN A 273 8.89 16.31 9.88
N VAL A 274 8.18 15.21 9.63
CA VAL A 274 8.81 14.05 8.98
C VAL A 274 9.19 14.34 7.52
N GLN A 275 8.39 15.13 6.79
CA GLN A 275 8.75 15.57 5.44
C GLN A 275 10.02 16.44 5.44
N THR A 276 10.21 17.27 6.47
CA THR A 276 11.43 18.05 6.65
C THR A 276 12.65 17.17 6.94
N MET A 277 12.48 16.11 7.74
CA MET A 277 13.52 15.11 7.99
C MET A 277 13.88 14.37 6.70
N ALA A 278 12.88 13.94 5.95
CA ALA A 278 13.04 13.26 4.66
C ALA A 278 13.84 14.09 3.66
N GLU A 279 13.60 15.41 3.58
CA GLU A 279 14.40 16.33 2.76
C GLU A 279 15.87 16.27 3.12
N ARG A 280 16.18 16.35 4.40
CA ARG A 280 17.57 16.28 4.87
C ARG A 280 18.19 14.91 4.60
N THR A 281 17.42 13.84 4.77
CA THR A 281 17.87 12.46 4.52
C THR A 281 18.18 12.24 3.03
N ILE A 282 17.36 12.78 2.12
CA ILE A 282 17.64 12.73 0.67
C ILE A 282 18.96 13.44 0.32
N VAL A 283 19.25 14.57 0.95
CA VAL A 283 20.55 15.26 0.76
C VAL A 283 21.71 14.35 1.18
N TYR A 284 21.59 13.68 2.35
CA TYR A 284 22.63 12.73 2.79
C TYR A 284 22.74 11.51 1.87
N ALA A 285 21.62 10.96 1.40
CA ALA A 285 21.63 9.86 0.45
C ALA A 285 22.38 10.22 -0.84
N LYS A 286 22.19 11.43 -1.37
CA LYS A 286 22.96 11.93 -2.55
C LYS A 286 24.47 11.92 -2.31
N HIS A 287 24.92 12.26 -1.12
CA HIS A 287 26.34 12.24 -0.78
C HIS A 287 26.89 10.82 -0.58
N LEU A 288 26.05 9.90 -0.06
CA LEU A 288 26.46 8.56 0.32
C LEU A 288 26.35 7.55 -0.82
N GLN A 289 25.52 7.79 -1.85
CA GLN A 289 25.23 6.81 -2.90
C GLN A 289 26.47 6.22 -3.57
N GLY A 290 27.54 7.00 -3.74
CA GLY A 290 28.81 6.56 -4.32
C GLY A 290 29.72 5.77 -3.35
N THR A 291 29.38 5.68 -2.08
CA THR A 291 30.16 4.98 -1.04
C THR A 291 29.57 3.62 -0.68
N ILE A 292 28.38 3.28 -1.18
CA ILE A 292 27.69 2.03 -0.89
C ILE A 292 28.28 0.90 -1.72
N ASP A 293 28.67 -0.19 -1.07
CA ASP A 293 28.95 -1.46 -1.74
C ASP A 293 27.61 -2.18 -2.03
N TRP A 294 27.19 -2.14 -3.28
CA TRP A 294 25.91 -2.73 -3.73
C TRP A 294 25.96 -4.25 -3.94
N GLY A 295 27.13 -4.89 -3.87
CA GLY A 295 27.25 -6.33 -4.17
C GLY A 295 26.40 -7.22 -3.30
N MET A 296 26.25 -6.90 -2.00
CA MET A 296 25.39 -7.65 -1.09
C MET A 296 23.89 -7.46 -1.44
N PHE A 297 23.48 -6.24 -1.78
CA PHE A 297 22.11 -5.95 -2.16
C PHE A 297 21.73 -6.62 -3.47
N ASP A 298 22.61 -6.57 -4.47
CA ASP A 298 22.42 -7.25 -5.76
C ASP A 298 22.30 -8.77 -5.58
N GLY A 299 23.12 -9.36 -4.70
CA GLY A 299 23.04 -10.79 -4.38
C GLY A 299 21.73 -11.20 -3.70
N LEU A 300 21.19 -10.36 -2.80
CA LEU A 300 19.87 -10.57 -2.20
C LEU A 300 18.74 -10.37 -3.21
N LYS A 301 18.81 -9.32 -4.02
CA LYS A 301 17.85 -9.04 -5.10
C LYS A 301 17.72 -10.24 -6.05
N GLU A 302 18.84 -10.81 -6.51
CA GLU A 302 18.84 -11.99 -7.38
C GLU A 302 18.17 -13.21 -6.72
N LYS A 303 18.43 -13.46 -5.44
CA LYS A 303 17.76 -14.54 -4.71
C LYS A 303 16.25 -14.29 -4.62
N LEU A 304 15.84 -13.07 -4.31
CA LEU A 304 14.44 -12.66 -4.25
C LEU A 304 13.72 -12.86 -5.58
N LEU A 305 14.34 -12.44 -6.69
CA LEU A 305 13.78 -12.57 -8.03
C LEU A 305 13.67 -14.03 -8.47
N ASN A 306 14.73 -14.82 -8.27
CA ASN A 306 14.72 -16.23 -8.63
C ASN A 306 13.73 -17.06 -7.80
N GLY A 307 13.69 -16.81 -6.49
CA GLY A 307 12.72 -17.45 -5.61
C GLY A 307 11.30 -16.98 -5.86
N GLY A 308 11.11 -15.68 -6.07
CA GLY A 308 9.83 -15.10 -6.41
C GLY A 308 9.24 -15.69 -7.69
N ARG A 309 10.06 -15.86 -8.73
CA ARG A 309 9.62 -16.49 -9.99
C ARG A 309 9.11 -17.91 -9.77
N ARG A 310 9.82 -18.72 -8.99
CA ARG A 310 9.38 -20.09 -8.68
C ARG A 310 8.07 -20.09 -7.88
N PHE A 311 7.93 -19.20 -6.91
CA PHE A 311 6.65 -19.07 -6.19
C PHE A 311 5.52 -18.67 -7.15
N TYR A 312 5.75 -17.67 -8.00
CA TYR A 312 4.77 -17.24 -9.01
C TYR A 312 4.37 -18.38 -9.93
N ASP A 313 5.33 -19.12 -10.48
CA ASP A 313 5.08 -20.27 -11.36
C ASP A 313 4.25 -21.35 -10.63
N ASN A 314 4.57 -21.62 -9.36
CA ASN A 314 3.80 -22.56 -8.53
C ASN A 314 2.36 -22.09 -8.33
N VAL A 315 2.12 -20.79 -8.06
CA VAL A 315 0.78 -20.23 -7.92
C VAL A 315 0.00 -20.36 -9.22
N MET A 316 0.59 -20.00 -10.35
CA MET A 316 -0.06 -20.06 -11.66
C MET A 316 -0.42 -21.49 -12.06
N ASN A 317 0.51 -22.44 -11.87
CA ASN A 317 0.27 -23.86 -12.11
C ASN A 317 -0.81 -24.41 -11.17
N GLY A 318 -0.75 -24.06 -9.89
CA GLY A 318 -1.73 -24.49 -8.91
C GLY A 318 -3.14 -23.98 -9.20
N LEU A 319 -3.29 -22.74 -9.66
CA LEU A 319 -4.59 -22.22 -10.10
C LEU A 319 -5.12 -22.96 -11.33
N GLN A 320 -4.24 -23.33 -12.28
CA GLN A 320 -4.63 -24.14 -13.45
C GLN A 320 -5.06 -25.55 -13.04
N GLU A 321 -4.37 -26.20 -12.12
CA GLU A 321 -4.77 -27.50 -11.57
C GLU A 321 -6.14 -27.45 -10.89
N LEU A 322 -6.46 -26.31 -10.25
CA LEU A 322 -7.78 -26.04 -9.69
C LEU A 322 -8.83 -25.67 -10.75
N LYS A 323 -8.45 -25.69 -12.05
CA LYS A 323 -9.30 -25.35 -13.19
C LYS A 323 -9.81 -23.92 -13.19
N VAL A 324 -9.04 -22.99 -12.62
CA VAL A 324 -9.31 -21.56 -12.68
C VAL A 324 -8.95 -21.05 -14.07
N ASP A 325 -9.87 -20.33 -14.70
CA ASP A 325 -9.55 -19.59 -15.93
C ASP A 325 -8.68 -18.37 -15.56
N LEU A 326 -7.41 -18.43 -15.93
CA LEU A 326 -6.45 -17.37 -15.63
C LEU A 326 -6.70 -16.06 -16.39
N ARG A 327 -7.68 -16.04 -17.32
CA ARG A 327 -8.12 -14.82 -18.03
C ARG A 327 -9.38 -14.22 -17.41
N ASP A 328 -10.00 -14.89 -16.45
CA ASP A 328 -11.18 -14.43 -15.75
C ASP A 328 -10.77 -13.85 -14.38
N PRO A 329 -10.74 -12.52 -14.21
CA PRO A 329 -10.31 -11.90 -12.96
C PRO A 329 -11.22 -12.29 -11.79
N LEU A 330 -12.51 -12.53 -12.01
CA LEU A 330 -13.43 -12.94 -10.94
C LEU A 330 -13.10 -14.35 -10.45
N GLN A 331 -12.84 -15.31 -11.35
CA GLN A 331 -12.43 -16.66 -10.95
C GLN A 331 -11.12 -16.66 -10.19
N ILE A 332 -10.14 -15.88 -10.65
CA ILE A 332 -8.85 -15.70 -9.96
C ILE A 332 -9.09 -15.17 -8.55
N LEU A 333 -9.80 -14.05 -8.41
CA LEU A 333 -10.07 -13.41 -7.12
C LEU A 333 -10.83 -14.30 -6.16
N MET A 334 -11.84 -15.02 -6.64
CA MET A 334 -12.61 -15.98 -5.83
C MET A 334 -11.73 -17.13 -5.33
N SER A 335 -10.87 -17.67 -6.19
CA SER A 335 -9.98 -18.78 -5.83
C SER A 335 -8.97 -18.36 -4.77
N ILE A 336 -8.33 -17.20 -4.95
CA ILE A 336 -7.37 -16.64 -3.97
C ILE A 336 -8.07 -16.35 -2.65
N ARG A 337 -9.24 -15.71 -2.69
CA ARG A 337 -9.98 -15.37 -1.49
C ARG A 337 -10.39 -16.60 -0.68
N SER A 338 -10.80 -17.66 -1.35
CA SER A 338 -11.21 -18.92 -0.69
C SER A 338 -10.07 -19.62 0.04
N MET A 339 -8.82 -19.42 -0.39
CA MET A 339 -7.62 -20.01 0.25
C MET A 339 -7.05 -19.11 1.34
N GLY A 340 -6.90 -17.82 1.05
CA GLY A 340 -6.18 -16.87 1.90
C GLY A 340 -4.65 -17.00 1.81
N GLY A 341 -3.93 -16.00 2.32
CA GLY A 341 -2.48 -15.88 2.12
C GLY A 341 -1.66 -17.03 2.70
N LEU A 342 -1.97 -17.45 3.93
CA LEU A 342 -1.23 -18.55 4.57
C LEU A 342 -1.41 -19.89 3.84
N GLU A 343 -2.59 -20.18 3.35
CA GLU A 343 -2.85 -21.40 2.59
C GLU A 343 -2.14 -21.38 1.23
N ILE A 344 -2.14 -20.22 0.57
CA ILE A 344 -1.40 -20.01 -0.69
C ILE A 344 0.08 -20.29 -0.47
N GLU A 345 0.69 -19.73 0.57
CA GLU A 345 2.11 -19.96 0.86
C GLU A 345 2.38 -21.40 1.30
N ASN A 346 1.51 -22.01 2.11
CA ASN A 346 1.67 -23.41 2.53
C ASN A 346 1.64 -24.38 1.35
N ARG A 347 0.84 -24.10 0.32
CA ARG A 347 0.74 -24.95 -0.87
C ARG A 347 1.88 -24.72 -1.86
N TRP A 348 2.27 -23.46 -2.07
CA TRP A 348 3.09 -23.05 -3.21
C TRP A 348 4.36 -22.31 -2.83
N GLY A 349 4.57 -22.02 -1.55
CA GLY A 349 5.76 -21.39 -1.02
C GLY A 349 7.02 -22.25 -1.19
N ILE A 350 8.17 -21.60 -1.26
CA ILE A 350 9.46 -22.25 -1.47
C ILE A 350 10.40 -22.23 -0.26
N GLY A 351 10.18 -21.34 0.72
CA GLY A 351 10.88 -21.30 2.00
C GLY A 351 12.36 -20.95 1.94
N GLU A 352 12.81 -20.14 0.96
CA GLU A 352 14.25 -19.87 0.77
C GLU A 352 14.80 -18.69 1.55
N LEU A 353 14.00 -17.66 1.75
CA LEU A 353 14.39 -16.47 2.48
C LEU A 353 13.36 -16.17 3.58
N PRO A 354 13.39 -16.96 4.68
CA PRO A 354 12.41 -16.83 5.73
C PRO A 354 12.50 -15.46 6.41
N ARG A 355 11.35 -14.87 6.68
CA ARG A 355 11.25 -13.65 7.49
C ARG A 355 11.65 -13.93 8.92
N LYS A 356 12.32 -12.96 9.55
CA LYS A 356 12.67 -13.07 10.97
C LYS A 356 11.40 -13.03 11.84
N ALA A 357 11.41 -13.78 12.93
CA ALA A 357 10.33 -13.73 13.91
C ALA A 357 10.14 -12.29 14.44
N GLY A 358 8.90 -11.83 14.48
CA GLY A 358 8.55 -10.48 14.92
C GLY A 358 8.42 -9.45 13.78
N GLU A 359 8.78 -9.78 12.56
CA GLU A 359 8.58 -8.91 11.37
C GLU A 359 7.16 -9.02 10.77
N THR A 360 6.18 -9.51 11.53
CA THR A 360 4.78 -9.48 11.10
C THR A 360 4.15 -8.15 11.50
N TYR A 361 3.49 -7.50 10.55
CA TYR A 361 2.74 -6.29 10.83
C TYR A 361 1.68 -6.54 11.90
N LYS A 362 1.79 -5.81 13.00
CA LYS A 362 0.78 -5.72 14.04
C LYS A 362 0.50 -4.25 14.27
N PRO A 363 -0.67 -3.75 13.90
CA PRO A 363 -1.04 -2.39 14.21
C PRO A 363 -0.93 -2.15 15.71
N ILE A 364 -0.23 -1.10 16.12
CA ILE A 364 -0.02 -0.74 17.53
C ILE A 364 -1.13 0.21 18.01
N PHE A 365 -2.04 0.59 17.12
CA PHE A 365 -3.11 1.52 17.45
C PHE A 365 -3.93 1.03 18.63
N PRO A 366 -4.05 1.84 19.71
CA PRO A 366 -4.80 1.48 20.90
C PRO A 366 -6.30 1.77 20.74
N THR A 367 -6.87 1.65 19.57
CA THR A 367 -8.32 1.80 19.40
C THR A 367 -9.03 0.51 19.82
N ASP A 368 -10.22 0.62 20.40
CA ASP A 368 -11.02 -0.55 20.76
C ASP A 368 -11.32 -1.45 19.57
N THR A 369 -11.29 -0.88 18.37
CA THR A 369 -11.46 -1.55 17.09
C THR A 369 -10.34 -2.55 16.80
N PHE A 370 -9.10 -2.27 17.21
CA PHE A 370 -7.96 -3.16 16.97
C PHE A 370 -7.87 -4.33 17.95
N LYS A 371 -8.61 -4.35 19.03
CA LYS A 371 -8.74 -5.54 19.89
C LYS A 371 -9.34 -6.70 19.12
N ASP A 372 -10.12 -6.41 18.08
CA ASP A 372 -10.80 -7.39 17.24
C ASP A 372 -10.18 -7.49 15.82
N TYR A 373 -8.98 -6.93 15.58
CA TYR A 373 -8.36 -6.89 14.26
C TYR A 373 -8.26 -8.27 13.57
N GLU A 374 -7.95 -9.32 14.31
CA GLU A 374 -7.94 -10.69 13.82
C GLU A 374 -9.32 -11.19 13.34
N LYS A 375 -10.39 -10.55 13.80
CA LYS A 375 -11.76 -10.84 13.37
C LYS A 375 -12.07 -10.29 11.97
N TYR A 376 -11.30 -9.28 11.53
CA TYR A 376 -11.53 -8.53 10.30
C TYR A 376 -10.54 -8.88 9.18
N ARG A 377 -9.55 -9.70 9.51
CA ARG A 377 -8.60 -10.30 8.56
C ARG A 377 -9.05 -11.65 8.04
#